data_d09acfc1fb1a1561e6b5aec1e73e1a9a
#
_entry.id   d09acfc1fb1a1561e6b5aec1e73e1a9a
#
_cell.length_a   1.000
_cell.length_b   1.000
_cell.length_c   1.000
_cell.angle_alpha   90.00
_cell.angle_beta   90.00
_cell.angle_gamma   90.00
#
_symmetry.space_group_name_H-M   'P 1'
#
loop_
_entity.id
_entity.type
_entity.pdbx_description
1 polymer ?
#
loop_
_entity_poly.entity_id
_entity_poly.type
_entity_poly.pdbx_seq_one_letter_code
_entity_poly.pdbx_strand_id
1 'polypeptide(L)'
;PYGAFQVHLIWSYVLVAVIIGILLDKRMRVPRMYRVKYDHVLVLFGTVVLLDAIHLLLRTLVDFSVLGFPLAAVAIYYYAVDFMPHALVNRTLGMTVDEMQDGVIVADVDNHAIYSNDCVMKMLDLQPEYASHFEEMFAEWCRRHYQSMDENFIYDWTRNKEGQKQYLRVQYRRLLDEKQRYVGCYLNIQERTEEVQMLLDERHAATHDFLTGLYNREYFYKQAERC
;
A
#
# COMPACT_ATOMS: atom_id res chain seq x y z
N PRO A 1 4.41 45.55 -41.80
CA PRO A 1 4.81 44.86 -40.55
C PRO A 1 3.64 44.57 -39.62
N TYR A 2 2.63 45.49 -39.50
CA TYR A 2 1.52 45.33 -38.58
C TYR A 2 0.62 44.10 -38.88
N GLY A 3 0.34 43.79 -40.15
CA GLY A 3 -0.52 42.70 -40.56
C GLY A 3 0.04 41.33 -40.21
N ALA A 4 1.36 41.11 -40.36
CA ALA A 4 2.00 39.85 -40.02
C ALA A 4 1.99 39.58 -38.50
N PHE A 5 2.15 40.62 -37.70
CA PHE A 5 2.06 40.51 -36.23
C PHE A 5 0.64 40.14 -35.77
N GLN A 6 -0.38 40.77 -36.34
CA GLN A 6 -1.77 40.44 -36.01
C GLN A 6 -2.13 39.00 -36.40
N VAL A 7 -1.70 38.56 -37.57
CA VAL A 7 -1.92 37.14 -37.99
C VAL A 7 -1.22 36.17 -37.05
N HIS A 8 0.01 36.45 -36.65
CA HIS A 8 0.74 35.62 -35.70
C HIS A 8 0.04 35.55 -34.32
N LEU A 9 -0.40 36.70 -33.83
CA LEU A 9 -1.12 36.82 -32.57
C LEU A 9 -2.41 35.95 -32.56
N ILE A 10 -3.26 36.14 -33.58
CA ILE A 10 -4.50 35.38 -33.73
C ILE A 10 -4.20 33.90 -33.79
N TRP A 11 -3.21 33.48 -34.57
CA TRP A 11 -2.83 32.08 -34.71
C TRP A 11 -2.37 31.47 -33.35
N SER A 12 -1.58 32.21 -32.59
CA SER A 12 -1.09 31.77 -31.27
C SER A 12 -2.25 31.56 -30.29
N TYR A 13 -3.21 32.47 -30.20
CA TYR A 13 -4.37 32.33 -29.34
C TYR A 13 -5.34 31.24 -29.79
N VAL A 14 -5.45 30.96 -31.08
CA VAL A 14 -6.20 29.82 -31.60
C VAL A 14 -5.56 28.52 -31.14
N LEU A 15 -4.22 28.36 -31.22
CA LEU A 15 -3.51 27.20 -30.74
C LEU A 15 -3.69 27.02 -29.23
N VAL A 16 -3.60 28.08 -28.44
CA VAL A 16 -3.86 28.08 -26.99
C VAL A 16 -5.28 27.55 -26.68
N ALA A 17 -6.29 28.08 -27.41
CA ALA A 17 -7.67 27.62 -27.22
C ALA A 17 -7.85 26.14 -27.56
N VAL A 18 -7.20 25.64 -28.59
CA VAL A 18 -7.20 24.22 -28.97
C VAL A 18 -6.56 23.38 -27.87
N ILE A 19 -5.40 23.79 -27.34
CA ILE A 19 -4.70 23.06 -26.24
C ILE A 19 -5.59 23.01 -25.01
N ILE A 20 -6.19 24.13 -24.60
CA ILE A 20 -7.11 24.17 -23.45
C ILE A 20 -8.31 23.25 -23.71
N GLY A 21 -8.90 23.24 -24.89
CA GLY A 21 -10.00 22.39 -25.29
C GLY A 21 -9.64 20.89 -25.17
N ILE A 22 -8.45 20.50 -25.64
CA ILE A 22 -7.95 19.12 -25.52
C ILE A 22 -7.75 18.75 -24.05
N LEU A 23 -7.17 19.62 -23.25
CA LEU A 23 -6.95 19.37 -21.82
C LEU A 23 -8.27 19.21 -21.05
N LEU A 24 -9.27 20.04 -21.36
CA LEU A 24 -10.61 19.96 -20.77
C LEU A 24 -11.33 18.67 -21.17
N ASP A 25 -11.28 18.28 -22.46
CA ASP A 25 -11.86 17.04 -22.94
C ASP A 25 -11.21 15.83 -22.22
N LYS A 26 -9.89 15.79 -22.15
CA LYS A 26 -9.14 14.77 -21.41
C LYS A 26 -9.55 14.73 -19.93
N ARG A 27 -9.62 15.90 -19.27
CA ARG A 27 -10.06 16.03 -17.87
C ARG A 27 -11.45 15.42 -17.64
N MET A 28 -12.38 15.64 -18.56
CA MET A 28 -13.75 15.12 -18.44
C MET A 28 -13.83 13.60 -18.58
N ARG A 29 -12.99 13.02 -19.44
CA ARG A 29 -12.99 11.57 -19.72
C ARG A 29 -12.26 10.73 -18.67
N VAL A 30 -11.40 11.35 -17.85
CA VAL A 30 -10.53 10.61 -16.91
C VAL A 30 -11.19 10.50 -15.53
N PRO A 31 -10.96 9.37 -14.79
CA PRO A 31 -11.43 9.20 -13.42
C PRO A 31 -10.97 10.32 -12.49
N ARG A 32 -11.76 10.60 -11.43
CA ARG A 32 -11.51 11.74 -10.52
C ARG A 32 -10.09 11.83 -9.97
N MET A 33 -9.47 10.68 -9.66
CA MET A 33 -8.10 10.64 -9.12
C MET A 33 -7.03 11.18 -10.08
N TYR A 34 -7.28 11.13 -11.39
CA TYR A 34 -6.37 11.67 -12.41
C TYR A 34 -6.69 13.10 -12.82
N ARG A 35 -7.84 13.67 -12.41
CA ARG A 35 -8.23 15.03 -12.77
C ARG A 35 -7.30 16.07 -12.19
N VAL A 36 -6.77 15.82 -11.01
CA VAL A 36 -5.85 16.71 -10.28
C VAL A 36 -4.67 17.17 -11.16
N LYS A 37 -4.08 16.24 -11.93
CA LYS A 37 -2.97 16.60 -12.83
C LYS A 37 -3.40 17.57 -13.92
N TYR A 38 -4.58 17.37 -14.50
CA TYR A 38 -5.11 18.28 -15.52
C TYR A 38 -5.50 19.63 -14.93
N ASP A 39 -6.02 19.65 -13.71
CA ASP A 39 -6.36 20.88 -13.00
C ASP A 39 -5.12 21.74 -12.75
N HIS A 40 -4.02 21.15 -12.25
CA HIS A 40 -2.76 21.88 -12.05
C HIS A 40 -2.18 22.40 -13.37
N VAL A 41 -2.16 21.57 -14.42
CA VAL A 41 -1.67 21.99 -15.74
C VAL A 41 -2.53 23.10 -16.32
N LEU A 42 -3.86 23.02 -16.23
CA LEU A 42 -4.79 24.04 -16.70
C LEU A 42 -4.61 25.36 -15.94
N VAL A 43 -4.48 25.32 -14.61
CA VAL A 43 -4.26 26.51 -13.79
C VAL A 43 -2.94 27.17 -14.14
N LEU A 44 -1.85 26.39 -14.22
CA LEU A 44 -0.53 26.94 -14.54
C LEU A 44 -0.51 27.53 -15.95
N PHE A 45 -1.01 26.79 -16.93
CA PHE A 45 -1.07 27.24 -18.31
C PHE A 45 -1.98 28.48 -18.47
N GLY A 46 -3.15 28.45 -17.82
CA GLY A 46 -4.06 29.59 -17.79
C GLY A 46 -3.45 30.85 -17.18
N THR A 47 -2.65 30.69 -16.11
CA THR A 47 -1.92 31.81 -15.47
C THR A 47 -0.91 32.43 -16.43
N VAL A 48 -0.15 31.62 -17.19
CA VAL A 48 0.83 32.11 -18.17
C VAL A 48 0.12 32.88 -19.31
N VAL A 49 -1.00 32.33 -19.82
CA VAL A 49 -1.80 32.98 -20.87
C VAL A 49 -2.41 34.28 -20.36
N LEU A 50 -2.83 34.34 -19.11
CA LEU A 50 -3.34 35.55 -18.48
C LEU A 50 -2.26 36.63 -18.36
N LEU A 51 -1.05 36.26 -17.94
CA LEU A 51 0.09 37.19 -17.88
C LEU A 51 0.45 37.76 -19.25
N ASP A 52 0.44 36.94 -20.29
CA ASP A 52 0.66 37.34 -21.66
C ASP A 52 -0.44 38.32 -22.12
N ALA A 53 -1.69 38.03 -21.86
CA ALA A 53 -2.81 38.91 -22.18
C ALA A 53 -2.73 40.27 -21.46
N ILE A 54 -2.33 40.27 -20.18
CA ILE A 54 -2.11 41.50 -19.39
C ILE A 54 -0.95 42.31 -20.00
N HIS A 55 0.16 41.66 -20.36
CA HIS A 55 1.28 42.34 -21.04
C HIS A 55 0.83 43.01 -22.32
N LEU A 56 0.05 42.31 -23.13
CA LEU A 56 -0.45 42.82 -24.40
C LEU A 56 -1.41 44.04 -24.24
N LEU A 57 -2.30 43.94 -23.20
CA LEU A 57 -3.33 44.95 -22.94
C LEU A 57 -2.73 46.22 -22.31
N LEU A 58 -1.89 46.05 -21.30
CA LEU A 58 -1.32 47.14 -20.50
C LEU A 58 0.03 47.64 -21.06
N ARG A 59 0.58 46.99 -22.08
CA ARG A 59 1.90 47.30 -22.67
C ARG A 59 2.97 47.46 -21.59
N THR A 60 3.05 46.48 -20.67
CA THR A 60 4.03 46.52 -19.58
C THR A 60 5.45 46.48 -20.13
N LEU A 61 6.40 47.10 -19.40
CA LEU A 61 7.81 47.16 -19.81
C LEU A 61 8.50 45.78 -19.88
N VAL A 62 8.00 44.82 -19.12
CA VAL A 62 8.57 43.45 -19.02
C VAL A 62 7.47 42.44 -19.35
N ASP A 63 7.80 41.54 -20.24
CA ASP A 63 6.94 40.38 -20.55
C ASP A 63 7.28 39.21 -19.62
N PHE A 64 6.48 39.05 -18.58
CA PHE A 64 6.62 37.95 -17.60
C PHE A 64 6.20 36.58 -18.16
N SER A 65 5.45 36.55 -19.27
CA SER A 65 5.03 35.29 -19.89
C SER A 65 6.22 34.50 -20.44
N VAL A 66 7.29 35.17 -20.86
CA VAL A 66 8.53 34.54 -21.35
C VAL A 66 9.17 33.61 -20.32
N LEU A 67 9.10 33.96 -19.03
CA LEU A 67 9.56 33.09 -17.95
C LEU A 67 8.52 32.02 -17.60
N GLY A 68 7.24 32.33 -17.78
CA GLY A 68 6.13 31.42 -17.46
C GLY A 68 6.05 30.21 -18.38
N PHE A 69 6.29 30.37 -19.69
CA PHE A 69 6.23 29.27 -20.66
C PHE A 69 7.22 28.10 -20.36
N PRO A 70 8.51 28.35 -20.10
CA PRO A 70 9.44 27.28 -19.72
C PRO A 70 9.03 26.57 -18.44
N LEU A 71 8.55 27.30 -17.42
CA LEU A 71 8.07 26.70 -16.18
C LEU A 71 6.84 25.82 -16.41
N ALA A 72 5.90 26.30 -17.24
CA ALA A 72 4.75 25.50 -17.63
C ALA A 72 5.15 24.23 -18.39
N ALA A 73 6.13 24.32 -19.29
CA ALA A 73 6.63 23.17 -20.03
C ALA A 73 7.26 22.11 -19.09
N VAL A 74 8.05 22.51 -18.11
CA VAL A 74 8.62 21.60 -17.08
C VAL A 74 7.52 20.95 -16.27
N ALA A 75 6.50 21.72 -15.84
CA ALA A 75 5.39 21.16 -15.08
C ALA A 75 4.54 20.18 -15.91
N ILE A 76 4.29 20.52 -17.19
CA ILE A 76 3.59 19.60 -18.12
C ILE A 76 4.37 18.31 -18.28
N TYR A 77 5.69 18.39 -18.46
CA TYR A 77 6.55 17.20 -18.54
C TYR A 77 6.43 16.36 -17.28
N TYR A 78 6.58 16.94 -16.08
CA TYR A 78 6.45 16.26 -14.80
C TYR A 78 5.10 15.55 -14.67
N TYR A 79 3.98 16.26 -14.94
CA TYR A 79 2.65 15.66 -14.84
C TYR A 79 2.35 14.62 -15.94
N ALA A 80 3.03 14.70 -17.07
CA ALA A 80 2.86 13.73 -18.14
C ALA A 80 3.63 12.44 -17.91
N VAL A 81 4.85 12.53 -17.34
CA VAL A 81 5.80 11.38 -17.23
C VAL A 81 5.88 10.83 -15.80
N ASP A 82 6.07 11.72 -14.81
CA ASP A 82 6.40 11.28 -13.45
C ASP A 82 5.19 11.23 -12.50
N PHE A 83 4.08 11.88 -12.87
CA PHE A 83 2.94 11.95 -11.96
C PHE A 83 2.27 10.60 -11.78
N MET A 84 2.45 10.01 -10.61
CA MET A 84 1.72 8.82 -10.15
C MET A 84 0.71 9.23 -9.08
N PRO A 85 -0.59 8.93 -9.24
CA PRO A 85 -1.59 9.24 -8.21
C PRO A 85 -1.37 8.39 -6.96
N HIS A 86 -0.89 8.99 -5.88
CA HIS A 86 -0.69 8.30 -4.59
C HIS A 86 -1.96 7.58 -4.12
N ALA A 87 -3.14 8.17 -4.38
CA ALA A 87 -4.42 7.53 -4.07
C ALA A 87 -4.64 6.20 -4.80
N LEU A 88 -4.14 6.05 -6.03
CA LEU A 88 -4.22 4.77 -6.76
C LEU A 88 -3.28 3.74 -6.14
N VAL A 89 -2.04 4.14 -5.86
CA VAL A 89 -1.04 3.25 -5.23
C VAL A 89 -1.55 2.77 -3.89
N ASN A 90 -2.00 3.68 -3.02
CA ASN A 90 -2.53 3.33 -1.70
C ASN A 90 -3.76 2.42 -1.78
N ARG A 91 -4.67 2.70 -2.73
CA ARG A 91 -5.85 1.85 -2.93
C ARG A 91 -5.48 0.46 -3.44
N THR A 92 -4.54 0.37 -4.39
CA THR A 92 -4.08 -0.93 -4.92
C THR A 92 -3.37 -1.74 -3.84
N LEU A 93 -2.50 -1.09 -3.05
CA LEU A 93 -1.84 -1.73 -1.90
C LEU A 93 -2.86 -2.24 -0.88
N GLY A 94 -3.86 -1.40 -0.52
CA GLY A 94 -4.93 -1.81 0.38
C GLY A 94 -5.69 -3.03 -0.15
N MET A 95 -6.15 -3.00 -1.41
CA MET A 95 -6.84 -4.14 -2.03
C MET A 95 -5.96 -5.40 -2.06
N THR A 96 -4.67 -5.26 -2.35
CA THR A 96 -3.73 -6.39 -2.36
C THR A 96 -3.60 -7.01 -0.98
N VAL A 97 -3.52 -6.17 0.07
CA VAL A 97 -3.43 -6.64 1.46
C VAL A 97 -4.75 -7.28 1.92
N ASP A 98 -5.90 -6.74 1.49
CA ASP A 98 -7.22 -7.32 1.83
C ASP A 98 -7.47 -8.66 1.13
N GLU A 99 -6.90 -8.87 -0.07
CA GLU A 99 -6.97 -10.14 -0.81
C GLU A 99 -5.94 -11.20 -0.34
N MET A 100 -4.98 -10.81 0.52
CA MET A 100 -4.02 -11.75 1.10
C MET A 100 -4.73 -12.77 1.99
N GLN A 101 -4.25 -14.01 1.95
CA GLN A 101 -4.67 -15.06 2.89
C GLN A 101 -4.03 -14.91 4.28
N ASP A 102 -3.04 -14.02 4.37
CA ASP A 102 -2.37 -13.68 5.62
C ASP A 102 -3.10 -12.53 6.34
N GLY A 103 -3.18 -12.61 7.65
CA GLY A 103 -3.65 -11.52 8.49
C GLY A 103 -2.58 -10.43 8.62
N VAL A 104 -2.92 -9.18 8.35
CA VAL A 104 -1.99 -8.05 8.48
C VAL A 104 -2.54 -7.04 9.47
N ILE A 105 -1.69 -6.65 10.44
CA ILE A 105 -1.97 -5.58 11.39
C ILE A 105 -0.83 -4.56 11.27
N VAL A 106 -1.18 -3.28 11.20
CA VAL A 106 -0.21 -2.17 11.29
C VAL A 106 -0.55 -1.35 12.52
N ALA A 107 0.47 -1.03 13.31
CA ALA A 107 0.33 -0.22 14.51
C ALA A 107 1.30 0.96 14.52
N ASP A 108 0.91 2.02 15.22
CA ASP A 108 1.72 3.21 15.45
C ASP A 108 2.80 3.03 16.53
N VAL A 109 3.49 4.12 16.86
CA VAL A 109 4.54 4.15 17.88
C VAL A 109 4.04 3.81 19.28
N ASP A 110 2.77 4.05 19.54
CA ASP A 110 2.10 3.81 20.83
C ASP A 110 1.42 2.44 20.89
N ASN A 111 1.62 1.63 19.85
CA ASN A 111 1.01 0.30 19.66
C ASN A 111 -0.52 0.33 19.52
N HIS A 112 -1.09 1.40 19.01
CA HIS A 112 -2.47 1.41 18.57
C HIS A 112 -2.57 0.85 17.16
N ALA A 113 -3.48 -0.07 16.94
CA ALA A 113 -3.73 -0.65 15.63
C ALA A 113 -4.38 0.40 14.72
N ILE A 114 -3.64 0.87 13.70
CA ILE A 114 -4.12 1.84 12.71
C ILE A 114 -4.72 1.20 11.47
N TYR A 115 -4.42 -0.09 11.24
CA TYR A 115 -4.96 -0.88 10.14
C TYR A 115 -4.94 -2.36 10.49
N SER A 116 -5.99 -3.05 10.08
CA SER A 116 -6.04 -4.52 10.03
C SER A 116 -6.88 -4.95 8.84
N ASN A 117 -6.48 -6.02 8.15
CA ASN A 117 -7.28 -6.56 7.07
C ASN A 117 -8.35 -7.53 7.58
N ASP A 118 -9.34 -7.83 6.73
CA ASP A 118 -10.44 -8.75 7.06
C ASP A 118 -9.98 -10.15 7.45
N CYS A 119 -8.81 -10.58 6.97
CA CYS A 119 -8.25 -11.88 7.26
C CYS A 119 -7.91 -12.05 8.75
N VAL A 120 -7.40 -11.00 9.41
CA VAL A 120 -7.15 -10.98 10.86
C VAL A 120 -8.43 -11.31 11.64
N MET A 121 -9.53 -10.64 11.29
CA MET A 121 -10.81 -10.83 11.98
C MET A 121 -11.32 -12.26 11.83
N LYS A 122 -11.20 -12.83 10.64
CA LYS A 122 -11.57 -14.21 10.34
C LYS A 122 -10.67 -15.22 11.06
N MET A 123 -9.35 -15.00 11.05
CA MET A 123 -8.39 -15.88 11.71
C MET A 123 -8.58 -15.89 13.22
N LEU A 124 -8.89 -14.74 13.81
CA LEU A 124 -9.06 -14.61 15.27
C LEU A 124 -10.50 -14.86 15.75
N ASP A 125 -11.44 -15.15 14.83
CA ASP A 125 -12.87 -15.32 15.09
C ASP A 125 -13.52 -14.10 15.75
N LEU A 126 -13.05 -12.92 15.37
CA LEU A 126 -13.57 -11.67 15.88
C LEU A 126 -14.73 -11.20 14.99
N GLN A 127 -15.90 -11.01 15.59
CA GLN A 127 -17.02 -10.42 14.87
C GLN A 127 -16.79 -8.90 14.72
N PRO A 128 -17.27 -8.28 13.64
CA PRO A 128 -17.09 -6.83 13.40
C PRO A 128 -17.57 -5.93 14.52
N GLU A 129 -18.53 -6.43 15.32
CA GLU A 129 -19.09 -5.71 16.48
C GLU A 129 -18.09 -5.58 17.65
N TYR A 130 -17.01 -6.35 17.63
CA TYR A 130 -15.98 -6.36 18.68
C TYR A 130 -14.68 -5.65 18.29
N ALA A 131 -14.74 -4.63 17.42
CA ALA A 131 -13.56 -3.85 17.05
C ALA A 131 -12.82 -3.25 18.27
N SER A 132 -13.55 -2.79 19.30
CA SER A 132 -12.97 -2.35 20.58
C SER A 132 -12.25 -3.46 21.31
N HIS A 133 -12.78 -4.69 21.25
CA HIS A 133 -12.16 -5.86 21.87
C HIS A 133 -10.85 -6.27 21.16
N PHE A 134 -10.77 -6.04 19.85
CA PHE A 134 -9.54 -6.26 19.08
C PHE A 134 -8.41 -5.33 19.56
N GLU A 135 -8.69 -4.04 19.78
CA GLU A 135 -7.70 -3.10 20.27
C GLU A 135 -7.18 -3.48 21.67
N GLU A 136 -8.06 -3.91 22.57
CA GLU A 136 -7.68 -4.39 23.90
C GLU A 136 -6.82 -5.64 23.83
N MET A 137 -7.23 -6.61 23.00
CA MET A 137 -6.50 -7.85 22.79
C MET A 137 -5.11 -7.59 22.18
N PHE A 138 -5.03 -6.70 21.20
CA PHE A 138 -3.77 -6.32 20.57
C PHE A 138 -2.85 -5.58 21.57
N ALA A 139 -3.38 -4.64 22.32
CA ALA A 139 -2.63 -3.94 23.37
C ALA A 139 -2.10 -4.90 24.45
N GLU A 140 -2.90 -5.92 24.85
CA GLU A 140 -2.45 -6.96 25.77
C GLU A 140 -1.36 -7.83 25.16
N TRP A 141 -1.48 -8.20 23.88
CA TRP A 141 -0.45 -8.93 23.16
C TRP A 141 0.86 -8.12 23.12
N CYS A 142 0.81 -6.84 22.80
CA CYS A 142 1.96 -5.93 22.81
C CYS A 142 2.61 -5.88 24.21
N ARG A 143 1.83 -5.77 25.28
CA ARG A 143 2.36 -5.77 26.66
C ARG A 143 3.10 -7.06 27.01
N ARG A 144 2.59 -8.22 26.59
CA ARG A 144 3.24 -9.53 26.84
C ARG A 144 4.55 -9.70 26.08
N HIS A 145 4.66 -9.10 24.90
CA HIS A 145 5.82 -9.25 24.03
C HIS A 145 6.74 -8.03 24.06
N TYR A 146 6.49 -7.06 24.94
CA TYR A 146 7.21 -5.79 25.01
C TYR A 146 8.75 -5.93 25.01
N GLN A 147 9.30 -6.90 25.73
CA GLN A 147 10.75 -7.14 25.77
C GLN A 147 11.33 -7.67 24.45
N SER A 148 10.51 -8.25 23.59
CA SER A 148 10.92 -8.78 22.29
C SER A 148 10.70 -7.76 21.15
N MET A 149 10.03 -6.64 21.42
CA MET A 149 9.67 -5.65 20.39
C MET A 149 10.82 -4.76 19.93
N ASP A 150 11.99 -4.85 20.58
CA ASP A 150 13.19 -4.11 20.13
C ASP A 150 13.81 -4.69 18.87
N GLU A 151 13.45 -5.91 18.50
CA GLU A 151 13.92 -6.60 17.32
C GLU A 151 12.76 -7.22 16.51
N ASN A 152 13.04 -7.58 15.27
CA ASN A 152 12.10 -8.37 14.47
C ASN A 152 12.10 -9.81 14.99
N PHE A 153 10.93 -10.38 15.20
CA PHE A 153 10.82 -11.77 15.68
C PHE A 153 9.69 -12.55 15.01
N ILE A 154 9.76 -13.86 15.14
CA ILE A 154 8.74 -14.79 14.68
C ILE A 154 8.25 -15.57 15.90
N TYR A 155 6.95 -15.68 16.03
CA TYR A 155 6.29 -16.37 17.11
C TYR A 155 5.29 -17.37 16.55
N ASP A 156 5.46 -18.66 16.90
CA ASP A 156 4.51 -19.71 16.54
C ASP A 156 3.49 -19.87 17.68
N TRP A 157 2.23 -19.71 17.34
CA TRP A 157 1.13 -19.78 18.28
C TRP A 157 0.17 -20.91 17.90
N THR A 158 -0.13 -21.77 18.87
CA THR A 158 -1.10 -22.85 18.72
C THR A 158 -2.30 -22.55 19.59
N ARG A 159 -3.49 -22.56 19.01
CA ARG A 159 -4.75 -22.46 19.75
C ARG A 159 -5.68 -23.62 19.41
N ASN A 160 -6.67 -23.84 20.26
CA ASN A 160 -7.74 -24.79 19.99
C ASN A 160 -8.95 -24.03 19.46
N LYS A 161 -9.37 -24.33 18.23
CA LYS A 161 -10.54 -23.76 17.59
C LYS A 161 -11.55 -24.90 17.35
N GLU A 162 -12.72 -24.84 17.99
CA GLU A 162 -13.80 -25.84 17.83
C GLU A 162 -13.33 -27.29 17.98
N GLY A 163 -12.37 -27.54 18.88
CA GLY A 163 -11.81 -28.88 19.12
C GLY A 163 -10.66 -29.26 18.18
N GLN A 164 -10.30 -28.45 17.23
CA GLN A 164 -9.16 -28.68 16.34
C GLN A 164 -8.00 -27.72 16.70
N LYS A 165 -6.77 -28.22 16.54
CA LYS A 165 -5.57 -27.40 16.73
C LYS A 165 -5.36 -26.51 15.51
N GLN A 166 -5.36 -25.20 15.71
CA GLN A 166 -4.99 -24.21 14.72
C GLN A 166 -3.56 -23.73 14.98
N TYR A 167 -2.73 -23.77 13.97
CA TYR A 167 -1.33 -23.33 14.03
C TYR A 167 -1.18 -22.00 13.30
N LEU A 168 -0.80 -20.96 14.03
CA LEU A 168 -0.61 -19.60 13.52
C LEU A 168 0.85 -19.21 13.68
N ARG A 169 1.42 -18.58 12.66
CA ARG A 169 2.74 -17.96 12.72
C ARG A 169 2.59 -16.46 12.68
N VAL A 170 3.04 -15.78 13.71
CA VAL A 170 3.04 -14.32 13.81
C VAL A 170 4.46 -13.82 13.55
N GLN A 171 4.61 -12.97 12.53
CA GLN A 171 5.86 -12.29 12.24
C GLN A 171 5.70 -10.82 12.63
N TYR A 172 6.47 -10.39 13.61
CA TYR A 172 6.56 -8.99 14.01
C TYR A 172 7.72 -8.31 13.32
N ARG A 173 7.47 -7.14 12.73
CA ARG A 173 8.50 -6.30 12.13
C ARG A 173 8.33 -4.84 12.52
N ARG A 174 9.44 -4.23 12.90
CA ARG A 174 9.52 -2.80 13.18
C ARG A 174 9.51 -2.01 11.89
N LEU A 175 8.79 -0.91 11.88
CA LEU A 175 8.84 0.09 10.82
C LEU A 175 9.74 1.23 11.27
N LEU A 176 10.73 1.56 10.45
CA LEU A 176 11.70 2.60 10.72
C LEU A 176 11.61 3.67 9.63
N ASP A 177 11.81 4.94 10.00
CA ASP A 177 11.92 6.05 9.05
C ASP A 177 13.30 6.06 8.36
N GLU A 178 13.50 7.00 7.44
CA GLU A 178 14.77 7.19 6.73
C GLU A 178 15.96 7.45 7.68
N LYS A 179 15.70 7.93 8.90
CA LYS A 179 16.70 8.20 9.95
C LYS A 179 16.83 7.06 10.96
N GLN A 180 16.30 5.86 10.63
CA GLN A 180 16.31 4.68 11.49
C GLN A 180 15.58 4.87 12.83
N ARG A 181 14.61 5.77 12.92
CA ARG A 181 13.78 5.94 14.11
C ARG A 181 12.53 5.09 13.99
N TYR A 182 12.14 4.46 15.08
CA TYR A 182 10.92 3.67 15.15
C TYR A 182 9.68 4.55 14.89
N VAL A 183 8.86 4.14 13.95
CA VAL A 183 7.61 4.84 13.58
C VAL A 183 6.38 3.97 13.72
N GLY A 184 6.55 2.70 14.10
CA GLY A 184 5.48 1.76 14.29
C GLY A 184 5.92 0.33 13.96
N CYS A 185 4.96 -0.57 13.88
CA CYS A 185 5.23 -1.96 13.54
C CYS A 185 4.17 -2.53 12.60
N TYR A 186 4.49 -3.64 11.96
CA TYR A 186 3.48 -4.47 11.35
C TYR A 186 3.61 -5.93 11.79
N LEU A 187 2.48 -6.59 11.90
CA LEU A 187 2.40 -8.02 12.14
C LEU A 187 1.82 -8.70 10.91
N ASN A 188 2.43 -9.81 10.54
CA ASN A 188 1.89 -10.74 9.56
C ASN A 188 1.51 -12.03 10.28
N ILE A 189 0.26 -12.45 10.16
CA ILE A 189 -0.29 -13.65 10.79
C ILE A 189 -0.62 -14.65 9.69
N GLN A 190 0.06 -15.79 9.70
CA GLN A 190 -0.13 -16.85 8.72
C GLN A 190 -0.77 -18.07 9.38
N GLU A 191 -1.83 -18.58 8.76
CA GLU A 191 -2.36 -19.88 9.16
C GLU A 191 -1.59 -21.00 8.47
N ARG A 192 -1.03 -21.88 9.28
CA ARG A 192 -0.20 -23.01 8.82
C ARG A 192 -0.77 -24.37 9.23
N THR A 193 -2.06 -24.41 9.53
CA THR A 193 -2.71 -25.62 10.07
C THR A 193 -2.61 -26.78 9.10
N GLU A 194 -2.93 -26.57 7.83
CA GLU A 194 -2.85 -27.62 6.80
C GLU A 194 -1.41 -28.10 6.59
N GLU A 195 -0.45 -27.18 6.51
CA GLU A 195 0.96 -27.50 6.31
C GLU A 195 1.52 -28.33 7.48
N VAL A 196 1.24 -27.91 8.72
CA VAL A 196 1.69 -28.61 9.92
C VAL A 196 1.02 -29.98 10.01
N GLN A 197 -0.28 -30.06 9.69
CA GLN A 197 -1.00 -31.34 9.71
C GLN A 197 -0.43 -32.31 8.68
N MET A 198 -0.18 -31.86 7.45
CA MET A 198 0.45 -32.67 6.41
C MET A 198 1.83 -33.19 6.86
N LEU A 199 2.66 -32.35 7.45
CA LEU A 199 3.97 -32.78 7.99
C LEU A 199 3.85 -33.79 9.11
N LEU A 200 2.84 -33.66 9.97
CA LEU A 200 2.56 -34.65 11.04
C LEU A 200 2.10 -35.97 10.45
N ASP A 201 1.24 -35.96 9.46
CA ASP A 201 0.72 -37.14 8.78
C ASP A 201 1.84 -37.87 8.00
N GLU A 202 2.68 -37.12 7.27
CA GLU A 202 3.87 -37.64 6.61
C GLU A 202 4.84 -38.29 7.61
N ARG A 203 5.08 -37.63 8.73
CA ARG A 203 5.94 -38.18 9.80
C ARG A 203 5.34 -39.42 10.40
N HIS A 204 4.02 -39.43 10.62
CA HIS A 204 3.31 -40.62 11.14
C HIS A 204 3.42 -41.79 10.15
N ALA A 205 3.18 -41.56 8.85
CA ALA A 205 3.31 -42.57 7.82
C ALA A 205 4.74 -43.10 7.67
N ALA A 206 5.75 -42.25 7.85
CA ALA A 206 7.17 -42.65 7.81
C ALA A 206 7.61 -43.47 9.05
N THR A 207 6.89 -43.39 10.15
CA THR A 207 7.32 -43.99 11.41
C THR A 207 6.41 -45.12 11.91
N HIS A 208 5.16 -45.20 11.42
CA HIS A 208 4.17 -46.16 11.87
C HIS A 208 3.68 -47.06 10.74
N ASP A 209 3.26 -48.26 11.09
CA ASP A 209 2.58 -49.18 10.19
C ASP A 209 1.10 -48.77 10.08
N PHE A 210 0.60 -48.62 8.84
CA PHE A 210 -0.73 -48.08 8.60
C PHE A 210 -1.88 -49.01 9.03
N LEU A 211 -1.63 -50.34 9.15
CA LEU A 211 -2.64 -51.33 9.57
C LEU A 211 -2.75 -51.43 11.09
N THR A 212 -1.62 -51.41 11.76
CA THR A 212 -1.56 -51.70 13.19
C THR A 212 -1.43 -50.46 14.06
N GLY A 213 -1.02 -49.30 13.46
CA GLY A 213 -0.73 -48.08 14.19
C GLY A 213 0.51 -48.13 15.08
N LEU A 214 1.28 -49.24 15.05
CA LEU A 214 2.53 -49.40 15.80
C LEU A 214 3.70 -48.83 14.98
N TYR A 215 4.84 -48.65 15.67
CA TYR A 215 6.06 -48.27 14.95
C TYR A 215 6.39 -49.28 13.83
N ASN A 216 6.69 -48.81 12.68
CA ASN A 216 7.14 -49.67 11.59
C ASN A 216 8.51 -50.27 11.93
N ARG A 217 8.88 -51.34 11.21
CA ARG A 217 10.10 -52.08 11.46
C ARG A 217 11.36 -51.22 11.45
N GLU A 218 11.46 -50.33 10.49
CA GLU A 218 12.64 -49.47 10.31
C GLU A 218 12.81 -48.53 11.50
N TYR A 219 11.73 -47.82 11.88
CA TYR A 219 11.76 -46.87 12.98
C TYR A 219 12.01 -47.57 14.33
N PHE A 220 11.42 -48.76 14.53
CA PHE A 220 11.63 -49.57 15.74
C PHE A 220 13.13 -49.91 15.92
N TYR A 221 13.81 -50.42 14.88
CA TYR A 221 15.25 -50.76 14.99
C TYR A 221 16.10 -49.49 15.24
N LYS A 222 15.78 -48.41 14.56
CA LYS A 222 16.47 -47.12 14.76
C LYS A 222 16.37 -46.57 16.19
N GLN A 223 15.25 -46.82 16.87
CA GLN A 223 15.08 -46.43 18.27
C GLN A 223 15.78 -47.42 19.22
N ALA A 224 15.74 -48.71 18.92
CA ALA A 224 16.41 -49.73 19.73
C ALA A 224 17.94 -49.59 19.75
N GLU A 225 18.55 -49.09 18.67
CA GLU A 225 19.99 -48.83 18.60
C GLU A 225 20.42 -47.59 19.40
N ARG A 226 19.48 -46.72 19.79
CA ARG A 226 19.75 -45.48 20.53
C ARG A 226 19.62 -45.61 22.03
N CYS A 227 19.07 -46.74 22.50
CA CYS A 227 18.96 -47.12 23.92
C CYS A 227 20.16 -47.94 24.37
#